data_cc5126ead14e84b6b8e6f57b9dc54cb9
#
_entry.id   cc5126ead14e84b6b8e6f57b9dc54cb9
#
_cell.length_a   1.000
_cell.length_b   1.000
_cell.length_c   1.000
_cell.angle_alpha   90.00
_cell.angle_beta   90.00
_cell.angle_gamma   90.00
#
_symmetry.space_group_name_H-M   'P 1'
#
loop_
_entity.id
_entity.type
_entity.pdbx_description
1 polymer ?
#
loop_
_entity_poly.entity_id
_entity_poly.type
_entity_poly.pdbx_seq_one_letter_code
_entity_poly.pdbx_strand_id
1 'polypeptide(L)'
;IDGLPVYKPRYQALAAYDMNTGEKLWDIPVGPTPERLANNPLLSGVDLSNTGGTGYSIQMVIGDLLVQTTEDLRGATEMNANGRPLLHARNKHTGQLLASLEIPIPGQYGMMSYMHQDKQYILMQAGSWRQGEPSSLVALALP
;
A
#
# COMPACT_ATOMS: atom_id res chain seq x y z
N ILE A 1 12.40 23.07 5.49
CA ILE A 1 12.04 24.48 5.50
C ILE A 1 10.52 24.53 5.52
N ASP A 2 9.93 25.20 6.50
CA ASP A 2 8.48 25.41 6.64
C ASP A 2 7.64 24.13 6.58
N GLY A 3 8.15 23.01 7.12
CA GLY A 3 7.48 21.71 7.10
C GLY A 3 7.56 20.96 5.77
N LEU A 4 8.18 21.52 4.75
CA LEU A 4 8.33 20.87 3.46
C LEU A 4 9.55 19.93 3.45
N PRO A 5 9.44 18.77 2.74
CA PRO A 5 10.59 17.90 2.50
C PRO A 5 11.65 18.58 1.64
N VAL A 6 12.90 18.21 1.87
CA VAL A 6 14.04 18.73 1.08
C VAL A 6 14.08 18.13 -0.34
N TYR A 7 13.47 16.97 -0.52
CA TYR A 7 13.44 16.25 -1.80
C TYR A 7 12.03 16.25 -2.40
N LYS A 8 12.01 16.14 -3.73
CA LYS A 8 10.75 16.11 -4.49
C LYS A 8 10.01 14.77 -4.29
N PRO A 9 8.66 14.74 -4.41
CA PRO A 9 7.91 13.49 -4.44
C PRO A 9 8.28 12.66 -5.70
N ARG A 10 8.07 11.35 -5.75
CA ARG A 10 7.21 10.62 -4.81
C ARG A 10 7.93 10.27 -3.54
N TYR A 11 7.22 10.31 -2.41
CA TYR A 11 7.77 9.95 -1.10
C TYR A 11 7.66 8.46 -0.84
N GLN A 12 6.61 7.83 -1.37
CA GLN A 12 6.45 6.38 -1.43
C GLN A 12 5.92 5.99 -2.81
N ALA A 13 6.57 5.03 -3.43
CA ALA A 13 6.18 4.49 -4.73
C ALA A 13 6.39 2.98 -4.77
N LEU A 14 5.58 2.34 -5.59
CA LEU A 14 5.76 0.96 -6.01
C LEU A 14 6.22 0.98 -7.45
N ALA A 15 7.33 0.31 -7.74
CA ALA A 15 7.92 0.30 -9.07
C ALA A 15 8.24 -1.14 -9.51
N ALA A 16 8.08 -1.40 -10.80
CA ALA A 16 8.52 -2.65 -11.42
C ALA A 16 9.66 -2.39 -12.39
N TYR A 17 10.62 -3.30 -12.38
CA TYR A 17 11.78 -3.28 -13.25
C TYR A 17 11.89 -4.62 -14.00
N ASP A 18 12.27 -4.57 -15.26
CA ASP A 18 12.72 -5.75 -15.99
C ASP A 18 14.12 -6.13 -15.48
N MET A 19 14.23 -7.31 -14.89
CA MET A 19 15.50 -7.77 -14.31
C MET A 19 16.55 -8.17 -15.33
N ASN A 20 16.18 -8.35 -16.60
CA ASN A 20 17.14 -8.64 -17.67
C ASN A 20 17.76 -7.38 -18.26
N THR A 21 16.97 -6.31 -18.38
CA THR A 21 17.39 -5.06 -19.00
C THR A 21 17.71 -3.95 -17.99
N GLY A 22 17.16 -4.06 -16.77
CA GLY A 22 17.22 -2.99 -15.76
C GLY A 22 16.26 -1.83 -16.04
N GLU A 23 15.44 -1.94 -17.07
CA GLU A 23 14.47 -0.90 -17.42
C GLU A 23 13.32 -0.83 -16.42
N LYS A 24 12.93 0.39 -16.05
CA LYS A 24 11.75 0.61 -15.25
C LYS A 24 10.51 0.49 -16.13
N LEU A 25 9.67 -0.52 -15.85
CA LEU A 25 8.45 -0.79 -16.59
C LEU A 25 7.33 0.19 -16.22
N TRP A 26 7.15 0.43 -14.93
CA TRP A 26 6.15 1.36 -14.39
C TRP A 26 6.51 1.76 -12.96
N ASP A 27 5.92 2.87 -12.50
CA ASP A 27 5.91 3.26 -11.10
C ASP A 27 4.61 4.02 -10.76
N ILE A 28 4.11 3.79 -9.56
CA ILE A 28 2.86 4.39 -9.06
C ILE A 28 3.07 4.90 -7.64
N PRO A 29 2.39 6.00 -7.25
CA PRO A 29 2.37 6.43 -5.86
C PRO A 29 1.63 5.41 -4.99
N VAL A 30 2.05 5.27 -3.74
CA VAL A 30 1.42 4.40 -2.74
C VAL A 30 1.10 5.21 -1.51
N GLY A 31 -0.12 5.06 -0.99
CA GLY A 31 -0.60 5.79 0.17
C GLY A 31 -1.05 7.23 -0.13
N PRO A 32 -1.82 7.81 0.79
CA PRO A 32 -2.32 9.17 0.65
C PRO A 32 -1.20 10.19 0.84
N THR A 33 -1.40 11.38 0.26
CA THR A 33 -0.54 12.54 0.54
C THR A 33 -0.51 12.80 2.05
N PRO A 34 0.67 12.92 2.66
CA PRO A 34 0.78 13.22 4.08
C PRO A 34 0.04 14.51 4.46
N GLU A 35 -0.74 14.48 5.52
CA GLU A 35 -1.57 15.62 5.95
C GLU A 35 -0.77 16.93 6.10
N ARG A 36 0.45 16.84 6.62
CA ARG A 36 1.34 18.01 6.76
C ARG A 36 1.65 18.70 5.42
N LEU A 37 1.55 17.97 4.30
CA LEU A 37 1.74 18.51 2.96
C LEU A 37 0.40 18.96 2.38
N ALA A 38 -0.63 18.15 2.51
CA ALA A 38 -1.97 18.47 2.02
C ALA A 38 -2.51 19.78 2.61
N ASN A 39 -2.18 20.04 3.89
CA ASN A 39 -2.62 21.22 4.63
C ASN A 39 -1.58 22.36 4.64
N ASN A 40 -0.49 22.25 3.90
CA ASN A 40 0.54 23.31 3.89
C ASN A 40 0.12 24.48 2.99
N PRO A 41 0.01 25.71 3.53
CA PRO A 41 -0.41 26.87 2.75
C PRO A 41 0.48 27.17 1.53
N LEU A 42 1.77 26.83 1.60
CA LEU A 42 2.73 27.04 0.50
C LEU A 42 2.47 26.11 -0.68
N LEU A 43 1.68 25.05 -0.49
CA LEU A 43 1.28 24.10 -1.54
C LEU A 43 -0.15 24.33 -2.04
N SER A 44 -0.77 25.46 -1.66
CA SER A 44 -2.12 25.79 -2.14
C SER A 44 -2.15 25.86 -3.68
N GLY A 45 -3.07 25.10 -4.29
CA GLY A 45 -3.20 25.02 -5.75
C GLY A 45 -2.21 24.08 -6.44
N VAL A 46 -1.32 23.42 -5.70
CA VAL A 46 -0.40 22.41 -6.25
C VAL A 46 -1.12 21.05 -6.31
N ASP A 47 -0.99 20.35 -7.44
CA ASP A 47 -1.47 18.97 -7.54
C ASP A 47 -0.58 18.02 -6.72
N LEU A 48 -1.14 17.45 -5.67
CA LEU A 48 -0.47 16.54 -4.75
C LEU A 48 -0.87 15.06 -4.96
N SER A 49 -1.68 14.76 -5.96
CA SER A 49 -2.22 13.39 -6.21
C SER A 49 -1.14 12.32 -6.43
N ASN A 50 0.05 12.74 -6.81
CA ASN A 50 1.16 11.85 -7.19
C ASN A 50 2.32 11.84 -6.17
N THR A 51 2.07 12.26 -4.94
CA THR A 51 3.13 12.34 -3.92
C THR A 51 3.43 10.99 -3.27
N GLY A 52 2.44 10.12 -3.15
CA GLY A 52 2.52 8.95 -2.26
C GLY A 52 2.57 9.35 -0.79
N GLY A 53 2.45 8.36 0.07
CA GLY A 53 2.47 8.51 1.52
C GLY A 53 3.87 8.49 2.13
N THR A 54 3.94 8.17 3.42
CA THR A 54 5.20 8.07 4.18
C THR A 54 5.31 6.76 4.97
N GLY A 55 4.40 5.81 4.74
CA GLY A 55 4.38 4.51 5.39
C GLY A 55 5.24 3.48 4.66
N TYR A 56 5.05 2.23 5.05
CA TYR A 56 5.57 1.08 4.33
C TYR A 56 4.43 0.39 3.58
N SER A 57 4.75 -0.23 2.46
CA SER A 57 3.81 -1.13 1.80
C SER A 57 4.32 -2.56 1.88
N ILE A 58 3.38 -3.47 2.03
CA ILE A 58 3.62 -4.90 2.03
C ILE A 58 3.03 -5.42 0.74
N GLN A 59 3.80 -6.16 -0.02
CA GLN A 59 3.38 -6.67 -1.31
C GLN A 59 3.77 -8.12 -1.52
N MET A 60 2.97 -8.79 -2.34
CA MET A 60 3.20 -10.16 -2.78
C MET A 60 2.73 -10.32 -4.22
N VAL A 61 3.45 -11.08 -5.01
CA VAL A 61 3.04 -11.45 -6.37
C VAL A 61 2.43 -12.84 -6.34
N ILE A 62 1.23 -12.97 -6.91
CA ILE A 62 0.51 -14.23 -7.09
C ILE A 62 0.06 -14.32 -8.54
N GLY A 63 0.69 -15.20 -9.34
CA GLY A 63 0.41 -15.27 -10.77
C GLY A 63 0.63 -13.90 -11.44
N ASP A 64 -0.40 -13.33 -12.04
CA ASP A 64 -0.35 -12.01 -12.67
C ASP A 64 -0.81 -10.85 -11.78
N LEU A 65 -1.14 -11.16 -10.54
CA LEU A 65 -1.56 -10.18 -9.56
C LEU A 65 -0.39 -9.74 -8.67
N LEU A 66 -0.33 -8.44 -8.43
CA LEU A 66 0.41 -7.83 -7.35
C LEU A 66 -0.59 -7.45 -6.27
N VAL A 67 -0.53 -8.13 -5.15
CA VAL A 67 -1.35 -7.85 -3.96
C VAL A 67 -0.57 -6.94 -3.04
N GLN A 68 -1.19 -5.84 -2.60
CA GLN A 68 -0.50 -4.81 -1.85
C GLN A 68 -1.42 -4.21 -0.78
N THR A 69 -0.88 -3.97 0.39
CA THR A 69 -1.50 -3.14 1.44
C THR A 69 -0.45 -2.21 2.04
N THR A 70 -0.90 -1.19 2.73
CA THR A 70 -0.01 -0.25 3.44
C THR A 70 -0.01 -0.55 4.93
N GLU A 71 1.16 -0.49 5.54
CA GLU A 71 1.33 -0.63 6.98
C GLU A 71 0.94 0.67 7.69
N ASP A 72 0.30 0.56 8.85
CA ASP A 72 -0.06 1.73 9.67
C ASP A 72 1.14 2.28 10.45
N LEU A 73 2.15 2.68 9.71
CA LEU A 73 3.25 3.46 10.25
C LEU A 73 3.02 4.94 9.93
N ARG A 74 2.81 5.74 10.96
CA ARG A 74 2.65 7.20 10.86
C ARG A 74 1.34 7.68 10.19
N GLY A 75 0.26 6.89 10.28
CA GLY A 75 -1.04 7.27 9.72
C GLY A 75 -1.09 7.30 8.20
N ALA A 76 -0.28 6.46 7.54
CA ALA A 76 -0.19 6.40 6.08
C ALA A 76 -0.96 5.22 5.46
N THR A 77 -1.81 4.57 6.26
CA THR A 77 -2.64 3.46 5.76
C THR A 77 -3.64 3.96 4.71
N GLU A 78 -3.66 3.29 3.58
CA GLU A 78 -4.73 3.50 2.59
C GLU A 78 -6.05 2.97 3.14
N MET A 79 -6.98 3.88 3.37
CA MET A 79 -8.30 3.58 3.92
C MET A 79 -9.40 3.98 2.94
N ASN A 80 -10.52 3.28 3.00
CA ASN A 80 -11.72 3.73 2.29
C ASN A 80 -12.42 4.89 3.03
N ALA A 81 -13.52 5.37 2.47
CA ALA A 81 -14.30 6.46 3.05
C ALA A 81 -14.85 6.16 4.46
N ASN A 82 -14.93 4.89 4.86
CA ASN A 82 -15.40 4.45 6.17
C ASN A 82 -14.26 4.22 7.18
N GLY A 83 -13.03 4.59 6.83
CA GLY A 83 -11.85 4.38 7.67
C GLY A 83 -11.41 2.92 7.78
N ARG A 84 -11.75 2.08 6.80
CA ARG A 84 -11.32 0.67 6.73
C ARG A 84 -10.05 0.53 5.90
N PRO A 85 -9.05 -0.21 6.38
CA PRO A 85 -7.84 -0.47 5.60
C PRO A 85 -8.14 -1.26 4.34
N LEU A 86 -7.34 -1.04 3.31
CA LEU A 86 -7.52 -1.65 1.99
C LEU A 86 -6.39 -2.62 1.64
N LEU A 87 -6.76 -3.72 1.03
CA LEU A 87 -5.88 -4.62 0.29
C LEU A 87 -6.17 -4.41 -1.20
N HIS A 88 -5.17 -4.05 -1.96
CA HIS A 88 -5.28 -3.80 -3.39
C HIS A 88 -4.77 -4.98 -4.20
N ALA A 89 -5.48 -5.32 -5.27
CA ALA A 89 -5.02 -6.21 -6.32
C ALA A 89 -4.72 -5.38 -7.57
N ARG A 90 -3.51 -5.50 -8.07
CA ARG A 90 -3.02 -4.79 -9.24
C ARG A 90 -2.50 -5.76 -10.30
N ASN A 91 -2.55 -5.37 -11.55
CA ASN A 91 -1.84 -6.06 -12.61
C ASN A 91 -0.32 -5.86 -12.42
N LYS A 92 0.44 -6.93 -12.26
CA LYS A 92 1.89 -6.85 -12.00
C LYS A 92 2.68 -6.25 -13.16
N HIS A 93 2.17 -6.36 -14.39
CA HIS A 93 2.87 -5.87 -15.59
C HIS A 93 2.66 -4.38 -15.85
N THR A 94 1.55 -3.81 -15.36
CA THR A 94 1.18 -2.41 -15.65
C THR A 94 1.03 -1.53 -14.42
N GLY A 95 0.98 -2.12 -13.21
CA GLY A 95 0.67 -1.40 -11.98
C GLY A 95 -0.82 -1.00 -11.83
N GLN A 96 -1.66 -1.27 -12.84
CA GLN A 96 -3.06 -0.88 -12.84
C GLN A 96 -3.81 -1.52 -11.68
N LEU A 97 -4.57 -0.71 -10.93
CA LEU A 97 -5.47 -1.20 -9.89
C LEU A 97 -6.65 -1.95 -10.54
N LEU A 98 -6.83 -3.21 -10.13
CA LEU A 98 -7.90 -4.08 -10.61
C LEU A 98 -9.05 -4.17 -9.61
N ALA A 99 -8.71 -4.26 -8.31
CA ALA A 99 -9.70 -4.36 -7.24
C ALA A 99 -9.13 -3.87 -5.92
N SER A 100 -10.03 -3.52 -5.00
CA SER A 100 -9.70 -3.20 -3.61
C SER A 100 -10.67 -3.95 -2.70
N LEU A 101 -10.13 -4.57 -1.66
CA LEU A 101 -10.86 -5.30 -0.66
C LEU A 101 -10.65 -4.65 0.71
N GLU A 102 -11.72 -4.47 1.47
CA GLU A 102 -11.60 -4.07 2.87
C GLU A 102 -11.00 -5.20 3.70
N ILE A 103 -10.05 -4.86 4.55
CA ILE A 103 -9.45 -5.78 5.51
C ILE A 103 -9.75 -5.31 6.94
N PRO A 104 -9.85 -6.23 7.90
CA PRO A 104 -10.27 -5.87 9.27
C PRO A 104 -9.26 -4.98 9.98
N ILE A 105 -7.98 -5.16 9.72
CA ILE A 105 -6.86 -4.50 10.38
C ILE A 105 -5.76 -4.27 9.34
N PRO A 106 -4.96 -3.18 9.45
CA PRO A 106 -3.82 -2.93 8.56
C PRO A 106 -2.82 -4.09 8.54
N GLY A 107 -2.28 -4.39 7.37
CA GLY A 107 -1.20 -5.37 7.25
C GLY A 107 0.09 -4.91 7.92
N GLN A 108 0.87 -5.84 8.45
CA GLN A 108 2.19 -5.61 9.03
C GLN A 108 3.17 -6.68 8.54
N TYR A 109 4.43 -6.31 8.33
CA TYR A 109 5.60 -7.15 8.07
C TYR A 109 5.55 -8.04 6.83
N GLY A 110 4.48 -8.75 6.55
CA GLY A 110 4.45 -9.65 5.40
C GLY A 110 3.14 -10.36 5.15
N MET A 111 3.06 -10.97 3.98
CA MET A 111 1.97 -11.85 3.58
C MET A 111 2.49 -13.03 2.80
N MET A 112 1.72 -14.11 2.77
CA MET A 112 1.98 -15.32 1.99
C MET A 112 0.70 -15.85 1.37
N SER A 113 0.83 -16.62 0.30
CA SER A 113 -0.28 -17.37 -0.28
C SER A 113 -0.03 -18.87 -0.13
N TYR A 114 -1.09 -19.62 0.13
CA TYR A 114 -1.05 -21.07 0.19
C TYR A 114 -2.36 -21.69 -0.28
N MET A 115 -2.29 -22.97 -0.64
CA MET A 115 -3.45 -23.79 -1.00
C MET A 115 -3.82 -24.70 0.17
N HIS A 116 -5.11 -24.80 0.49
CA HIS A 116 -5.65 -25.76 1.42
C HIS A 116 -7.03 -26.24 0.94
N GLN A 117 -7.21 -27.55 0.80
CA GLN A 117 -8.46 -28.17 0.33
C GLN A 117 -8.99 -27.50 -0.97
N ASP A 118 -8.13 -27.38 -1.96
CA ASP A 118 -8.40 -26.75 -3.26
C ASP A 118 -8.82 -25.27 -3.24
N LYS A 119 -8.69 -24.62 -2.08
CA LYS A 119 -8.90 -23.18 -1.94
C LYS A 119 -7.58 -22.44 -1.76
N GLN A 120 -7.47 -21.31 -2.43
CA GLN A 120 -6.35 -20.41 -2.23
C GLN A 120 -6.64 -19.45 -1.08
N TYR A 121 -5.64 -19.26 -0.24
CA TYR A 121 -5.65 -18.33 0.88
C TYR A 121 -4.53 -17.33 0.75
N ILE A 122 -4.78 -16.12 1.20
CA ILE A 122 -3.77 -15.12 1.50
C ILE A 122 -3.74 -14.98 3.01
N LEU A 123 -2.60 -15.29 3.62
CA LEU A 123 -2.35 -15.09 5.03
C LEU A 123 -1.45 -13.87 5.20
N MET A 124 -1.87 -12.94 6.04
CA MET A 124 -1.06 -11.78 6.38
C MET A 124 -0.99 -11.57 7.89
N GLN A 125 0.15 -11.12 8.34
CA GLN A 125 0.25 -10.55 9.67
C GLN A 125 -0.39 -9.16 9.64
N ALA A 126 -1.25 -8.90 10.60
CA ALA A 126 -2.01 -7.67 10.69
C ALA A 126 -2.01 -7.12 12.12
N GLY A 127 -2.13 -5.83 12.25
CA GLY A 127 -2.18 -5.15 13.55
C GLY A 127 -1.79 -3.69 13.42
N SER A 128 -1.97 -2.95 14.49
CA SER A 128 -1.50 -1.57 14.60
C SER A 128 -0.94 -1.34 16.01
N TRP A 129 0.37 -1.47 16.14
CA TRP A 129 1.04 -1.21 17.43
C TRP A 129 0.83 0.24 17.94
N ARG A 130 0.54 1.17 17.03
CA ARG A 130 0.26 2.57 17.38
C ARG A 130 -1.12 2.77 17.99
N GLN A 131 -2.09 1.97 17.54
CA GLN A 131 -3.46 1.99 18.06
C GLN A 131 -3.63 1.03 19.23
N GLY A 132 -2.55 0.35 19.65
CA GLY A 132 -2.63 -0.66 20.70
C GLY A 132 -3.32 -1.96 20.25
N GLU A 133 -3.54 -2.12 18.95
CA GLU A 133 -4.14 -3.34 18.40
C GLU A 133 -3.12 -4.49 18.44
N PRO A 134 -3.49 -5.63 18.99
CA PRO A 134 -2.60 -6.77 19.04
C PRO A 134 -2.30 -7.30 17.63
N SER A 135 -1.10 -7.84 17.45
CA SER A 135 -0.77 -8.56 16.22
C SER A 135 -1.66 -9.78 16.05
N SER A 136 -2.22 -9.93 14.88
CA SER A 136 -3.12 -11.01 14.49
C SER A 136 -2.69 -11.62 13.17
N LEU A 137 -3.14 -12.84 12.90
CA LEU A 137 -3.06 -13.45 11.57
C LEU A 137 -4.43 -13.37 10.92
N VAL A 138 -4.49 -12.74 9.75
CA VAL A 138 -5.70 -12.63 8.94
C VAL A 138 -5.55 -13.53 7.74
N ALA A 139 -6.48 -14.49 7.59
CA ALA A 139 -6.56 -15.35 6.42
C ALA A 139 -7.74 -14.91 5.55
N LEU A 140 -7.46 -14.57 4.32
CA LEU A 140 -8.45 -14.26 3.29
C LEU A 140 -8.54 -15.45 2.34
N ALA A 141 -9.75 -15.96 2.10
CA ALA A 141 -10.01 -17.05 1.17
C ALA A 141 -10.71 -16.50 -0.07
N LEU A 142 -10.38 -17.07 -1.23
CA LEU A 142 -11.22 -16.89 -2.40
C LEU A 142 -12.56 -17.62 -2.18
N PRO A 143 -13.67 -17.06 -2.64
CA PRO A 143 -15.00 -17.66 -2.51
C PRO A 143 -15.11 -19.01 -3.21
#